data_62488ff71cbf9af11f30a9046a1283fe
#
_entry.id   62488ff71cbf9af11f30a9046a1283fe
#
_cell.length_a   1.000
_cell.length_b   1.000
_cell.length_c   1.000
_cell.angle_alpha   90.00
_cell.angle_beta   90.00
_cell.angle_gamma   90.00
#
_symmetry.space_group_name_H-M   'P 1'
#
loop_
_entity.id
_entity.type
_entity.pdbx_description
1 polymer ?
#
loop_
_entity_poly.entity_id
_entity_poly.type
_entity_poly.pdbx_seq_one_letter_code
_entity_poly.pdbx_strand_id
1 'polypeptide(L)'
;MKFNTIKNFFWTLKNQRSIKNWRKRNFSSPSPEFIKHQIIKNNNLENCIWIETGTYYGETTSLLAAISKKTVSIEADEKLYNIVKKKLNHLSNVEILFGKSEEMLSNAIKSNINFENICIYLDAHLCHDHLANKKTFGDENNGTPIKLELNLIQNYLNNFKKVNILIDDIRLFNNKFQNYPNKNYIIEWSNKNNLS
;
A
#
# COMPACT_ATOMS: atom_id res chain seq x y z
N MET A 1 -28.55 6.64 18.28
CA MET A 1 -28.38 7.57 17.15
C MET A 1 -27.48 8.78 17.44
N LYS A 2 -27.50 9.38 18.63
CA LYS A 2 -26.70 10.59 18.97
C LYS A 2 -25.16 10.40 19.02
N PHE A 3 -24.66 9.24 19.38
CA PHE A 3 -23.20 8.96 19.50
C PHE A 3 -22.44 9.00 18.15
N ASN A 4 -23.09 8.57 17.06
CA ASN A 4 -22.46 8.60 15.72
C ASN A 4 -22.36 10.04 15.18
N THR A 5 -23.30 10.91 15.49
CA THR A 5 -23.30 12.30 15.05
C THR A 5 -22.15 13.11 15.66
N ILE A 6 -21.87 12.88 16.96
CA ILE A 6 -20.79 13.56 17.68
C ILE A 6 -19.43 13.08 17.18
N LYS A 7 -19.23 11.76 16.98
CA LYS A 7 -17.99 11.21 16.40
C LYS A 7 -17.73 11.76 14.99
N ASN A 8 -18.77 11.83 14.15
CA ASN A 8 -18.67 12.38 12.80
C ASN A 8 -18.32 13.88 12.81
N PHE A 9 -18.88 14.65 13.75
CA PHE A 9 -18.58 16.06 13.90
C PHE A 9 -17.10 16.32 14.27
N PHE A 10 -16.59 15.60 15.28
CA PHE A 10 -15.18 15.71 15.68
C PHE A 10 -14.23 15.20 14.59
N TRP A 11 -14.60 14.15 13.88
CA TRP A 11 -13.83 13.62 12.74
C TRP A 11 -13.75 14.66 11.61
N THR A 12 -14.86 15.33 11.28
CA THR A 12 -14.92 16.40 10.29
C THR A 12 -14.04 17.58 10.68
N LEU A 13 -14.13 18.04 11.93
CA LEU A 13 -13.30 19.14 12.45
C LEU A 13 -11.80 18.81 12.43
N LYS A 14 -11.41 17.59 12.84
CA LYS A 14 -10.03 17.11 12.79
C LYS A 14 -9.51 17.13 11.35
N ASN A 15 -10.29 16.64 10.41
CA ASN A 15 -9.90 16.58 9.00
C ASN A 15 -9.80 17.97 8.36
N GLN A 16 -10.73 18.88 8.65
CA GLN A 16 -10.66 20.27 8.20
C GLN A 16 -9.38 20.97 8.71
N ARG A 17 -9.03 20.76 9.99
CA ARG A 17 -7.78 21.31 10.56
C ARG A 17 -6.54 20.71 9.87
N SER A 18 -6.55 19.41 9.60
CA SER A 18 -5.46 18.72 8.91
C SER A 18 -5.30 19.22 7.47
N ILE A 19 -6.40 19.42 6.73
CA ILE A 19 -6.38 20.02 5.38
C ILE A 19 -5.83 21.45 5.44
N LYS A 20 -6.31 22.27 6.40
CA LYS A 20 -5.83 23.64 6.55
C LYS A 20 -4.33 23.71 6.80
N ASN A 21 -3.81 22.84 7.65
CA ASN A 21 -2.38 22.74 7.93
C ASN A 21 -1.59 22.23 6.71
N TRP A 22 -2.12 21.26 5.97
CA TRP A 22 -1.51 20.76 4.75
C TRP A 22 -1.46 21.83 3.65
N ARG A 23 -2.55 22.60 3.47
CA ARG A 23 -2.59 23.75 2.57
C ARG A 23 -1.55 24.82 2.94
N LYS A 24 -1.37 25.13 4.24
CA LYS A 24 -0.33 26.08 4.70
C LYS A 24 1.09 25.63 4.34
N ARG A 25 1.31 24.31 4.18
CA ARG A 25 2.57 23.73 3.71
C ARG A 25 2.61 23.54 2.19
N ASN A 26 1.76 24.24 1.42
CA ASN A 26 1.64 24.12 -0.02
C ASN A 26 1.44 22.66 -0.48
N PHE A 27 0.61 21.90 0.26
CA PHE A 27 0.34 20.49 0.01
C PHE A 27 1.59 19.61 -0.01
N SER A 28 2.65 20.03 0.67
CA SER A 28 3.86 19.20 0.81
C SER A 28 3.59 17.93 1.64
N SER A 29 4.36 16.89 1.38
CA SER A 29 4.32 15.62 2.13
C SER A 29 4.67 15.82 3.62
N PRO A 30 4.10 14.99 4.51
CA PRO A 30 3.06 13.98 4.25
C PRO A 30 1.67 14.63 4.09
N SER A 31 0.84 14.03 3.26
CA SER A 31 -0.59 14.35 3.20
C SER A 31 -1.30 13.86 4.47
N PRO A 32 -2.48 14.42 4.81
CA PRO A 32 -3.31 13.83 5.86
C PRO A 32 -3.69 12.39 5.52
N GLU A 33 -3.59 11.50 6.49
CA GLU A 33 -3.83 10.05 6.33
C GLU A 33 -5.20 9.74 5.69
N PHE A 34 -6.25 10.47 6.06
CA PHE A 34 -7.58 10.24 5.49
C PHE A 34 -7.66 10.50 3.98
N ILE A 35 -6.75 11.31 3.40
CA ILE A 35 -6.65 11.51 1.95
C ILE A 35 -6.14 10.22 1.28
N LYS A 36 -5.09 9.59 1.83
CA LYS A 36 -4.61 8.27 1.41
C LYS A 36 -5.75 7.24 1.47
N HIS A 37 -6.44 7.18 2.61
CA HIS A 37 -7.58 6.28 2.80
C HIS A 37 -8.70 6.51 1.79
N GLN A 38 -9.00 7.78 1.43
CA GLN A 38 -10.03 8.08 0.45
C GLN A 38 -9.62 7.66 -0.96
N ILE A 39 -8.35 7.85 -1.33
CA ILE A 39 -7.81 7.38 -2.61
C ILE A 39 -7.94 5.86 -2.72
N ILE A 40 -7.53 5.13 -1.68
CA ILE A 40 -7.65 3.66 -1.63
C ILE A 40 -9.11 3.23 -1.81
N LYS A 41 -10.04 3.83 -1.05
CA LYS A 41 -11.47 3.50 -1.13
C LYS A 41 -12.07 3.78 -2.50
N ASN A 42 -11.71 4.90 -3.12
CA ASN A 42 -12.23 5.27 -4.45
C ASN A 42 -11.71 4.36 -5.56
N ASN A 43 -10.60 3.67 -5.33
CA ASN A 43 -10.00 2.74 -6.28
C ASN A 43 -10.25 1.27 -5.91
N ASN A 44 -11.11 1.00 -4.93
CA ASN A 44 -11.48 -0.35 -4.57
C ASN A 44 -12.36 -0.98 -5.64
N LEU A 45 -12.01 -2.19 -6.07
CA LEU A 45 -12.84 -3.01 -6.94
C LEU A 45 -13.83 -3.85 -6.13
N GLU A 46 -15.00 -4.11 -6.68
CA GLU A 46 -15.97 -5.00 -6.04
C GLU A 46 -15.45 -6.44 -5.98
N ASN A 47 -15.69 -7.12 -4.87
CA ASN A 47 -15.34 -8.52 -4.65
C ASN A 47 -13.85 -8.84 -4.93
N CYS A 48 -12.97 -7.88 -4.69
CA CYS A 48 -11.55 -8.02 -4.95
C CYS A 48 -10.76 -8.64 -3.79
N ILE A 49 -9.56 -9.08 -4.13
CA ILE A 49 -8.46 -9.21 -3.19
C ILE A 49 -7.60 -7.95 -3.23
N TRP A 50 -7.12 -7.51 -2.08
CA TRP A 50 -6.01 -6.58 -1.97
C TRP A 50 -4.71 -7.30 -1.64
N ILE A 51 -3.64 -6.94 -2.35
CA ILE A 51 -2.28 -7.32 -1.99
C ILE A 51 -1.51 -6.04 -1.67
N GLU A 52 -0.93 -5.98 -0.49
CA GLU A 52 -0.15 -4.85 0.00
C GLU A 52 1.31 -5.24 0.17
N THR A 53 2.23 -4.39 -0.26
CA THR A 53 3.65 -4.51 0.06
C THR A 53 4.05 -3.40 1.02
N GLY A 54 4.71 -3.79 2.14
CA GLY A 54 5.01 -2.88 3.24
C GLY A 54 3.85 -2.74 4.24
N THR A 55 3.70 -3.72 5.14
CA THR A 55 2.63 -3.73 6.16
C THR A 55 2.83 -2.66 7.23
N TYR A 56 4.08 -2.44 7.66
CA TYR A 56 4.44 -1.54 8.76
C TYR A 56 3.63 -1.84 10.02
N TYR A 57 2.88 -0.90 10.61
CA TYR A 57 2.01 -1.13 11.77
C TYR A 57 0.58 -1.59 11.41
N GLY A 58 0.29 -1.88 10.13
CA GLY A 58 -0.95 -2.48 9.67
C GLY A 58 -2.17 -1.53 9.65
N GLU A 59 -1.97 -0.22 9.65
CA GLU A 59 -3.07 0.74 9.55
C GLU A 59 -3.77 0.65 8.18
N THR A 60 -2.97 0.67 7.11
CA THR A 60 -3.48 0.50 5.74
C THR A 60 -4.06 -0.90 5.56
N THR A 61 -3.37 -1.94 6.03
CA THR A 61 -3.85 -3.34 5.99
C THR A 61 -5.25 -3.47 6.59
N SER A 62 -5.48 -2.83 7.75
CA SER A 62 -6.80 -2.83 8.41
C SER A 62 -7.88 -2.17 7.56
N LEU A 63 -7.54 -1.08 6.86
CA LEU A 63 -8.44 -0.41 5.93
C LEU A 63 -8.78 -1.32 4.74
N LEU A 64 -7.75 -1.93 4.13
CA LEU A 64 -7.91 -2.84 2.99
C LEU A 64 -8.81 -4.03 3.35
N ALA A 65 -8.61 -4.60 4.55
CA ALA A 65 -9.44 -5.68 5.05
C ALA A 65 -10.92 -5.28 5.21
N ALA A 66 -11.18 -4.04 5.60
CA ALA A 66 -12.54 -3.53 5.77
C ALA A 66 -13.31 -3.32 4.46
N ILE A 67 -12.62 -3.26 3.31
CA ILE A 67 -13.22 -2.94 2.01
C ILE A 67 -13.05 -4.06 0.96
N SER A 68 -12.43 -5.18 1.32
CA SER A 68 -12.15 -6.30 0.41
C SER A 68 -12.67 -7.63 0.92
N LYS A 69 -12.68 -8.63 0.05
CA LYS A 69 -12.97 -10.02 0.42
C LYS A 69 -11.79 -10.68 1.13
N LYS A 70 -10.59 -10.36 0.71
CA LYS A 70 -9.34 -10.83 1.30
C LYS A 70 -8.27 -9.76 1.17
N THR A 71 -7.40 -9.67 2.16
CA THR A 71 -6.19 -8.85 2.13
C THR A 71 -4.99 -9.73 2.44
N VAL A 72 -3.98 -9.65 1.59
CA VAL A 72 -2.66 -10.23 1.83
C VAL A 72 -1.67 -9.08 1.95
N SER A 73 -0.92 -9.01 3.04
CA SER A 73 0.08 -7.97 3.26
C SER A 73 1.44 -8.58 3.53
N ILE A 74 2.49 -8.00 2.98
CA ILE A 74 3.86 -8.52 3.03
C ILE A 74 4.72 -7.59 3.88
N GLU A 75 5.41 -8.15 4.89
CA GLU A 75 6.27 -7.41 5.80
C GLU A 75 7.66 -8.04 5.85
N ALA A 76 8.68 -7.24 5.58
CA ALA A 76 10.07 -7.69 5.54
C ALA A 76 10.78 -7.63 6.91
N ASP A 77 10.37 -6.75 7.81
CA ASP A 77 10.94 -6.67 9.16
C ASP A 77 10.25 -7.70 10.07
N GLU A 78 11.05 -8.62 10.65
CA GLU A 78 10.55 -9.70 11.50
C GLU A 78 9.83 -9.18 12.75
N LYS A 79 10.28 -8.07 13.33
CA LYS A 79 9.65 -7.52 14.54
C LYS A 79 8.30 -6.91 14.19
N LEU A 80 8.23 -6.12 13.11
CA LEU A 80 6.98 -5.54 12.63
C LEU A 80 6.00 -6.64 12.22
N TYR A 81 6.47 -7.65 11.48
CA TYR A 81 5.66 -8.82 11.13
C TYR A 81 5.01 -9.47 12.37
N ASN A 82 5.80 -9.74 13.41
CA ASN A 82 5.28 -10.37 14.64
C ASN A 82 4.28 -9.47 15.38
N ILE A 83 4.53 -8.17 15.42
CA ILE A 83 3.62 -7.18 16.02
C ILE A 83 2.29 -7.14 15.27
N VAL A 84 2.35 -6.99 13.94
CA VAL A 84 1.18 -6.81 13.09
C VAL A 84 0.37 -8.09 12.99
N LYS A 85 1.02 -9.24 12.85
CA LYS A 85 0.36 -10.54 12.86
C LYS A 85 -0.47 -10.75 14.12
N LYS A 86 0.07 -10.37 15.29
CA LYS A 86 -0.65 -10.42 16.57
C LYS A 86 -1.78 -9.39 16.63
N LYS A 87 -1.53 -8.16 16.16
CA LYS A 87 -2.50 -7.05 16.16
C LYS A 87 -3.71 -7.36 15.31
N LEU A 88 -3.52 -7.97 14.14
CA LEU A 88 -4.56 -8.20 13.13
C LEU A 88 -5.12 -9.64 13.12
N ASN A 89 -4.74 -10.49 14.06
CA ASN A 89 -5.17 -11.90 14.14
C ASN A 89 -6.70 -12.09 14.28
N HIS A 90 -7.40 -11.04 14.71
CA HIS A 90 -8.87 -11.05 14.83
C HIS A 90 -9.59 -10.82 13.49
N LEU A 91 -8.88 -10.44 12.43
CA LEU A 91 -9.43 -10.24 11.09
C LEU A 91 -9.27 -11.52 10.28
N SER A 92 -10.37 -12.25 10.09
CA SER A 92 -10.36 -13.57 9.42
C SER A 92 -10.02 -13.49 7.92
N ASN A 93 -10.14 -12.31 7.31
CA ASN A 93 -9.84 -12.07 5.91
C ASN A 93 -8.46 -11.44 5.67
N VAL A 94 -7.59 -11.43 6.67
CA VAL A 94 -6.22 -10.89 6.58
C VAL A 94 -5.20 -12.02 6.68
N GLU A 95 -4.24 -12.00 5.77
CA GLU A 95 -3.06 -12.84 5.78
C GLU A 95 -1.81 -11.96 5.76
N ILE A 96 -0.92 -12.14 6.73
CA ILE A 96 0.37 -11.42 6.77
C ILE A 96 1.48 -12.40 6.41
N LEU A 97 2.24 -12.07 5.38
CA LEU A 97 3.39 -12.85 4.91
C LEU A 97 4.69 -12.20 5.38
N PHE A 98 5.60 -13.01 5.91
CA PHE A 98 6.94 -12.57 6.27
C PHE A 98 7.89 -12.73 5.09
N GLY A 99 8.60 -11.68 4.74
CA GLY A 99 9.63 -11.69 3.69
C GLY A 99 9.65 -10.40 2.89
N LYS A 100 10.61 -10.33 1.98
CA LYS A 100 10.73 -9.21 1.06
C LYS A 100 9.64 -9.27 0.00
N SER A 101 9.13 -8.11 -0.42
CA SER A 101 8.03 -8.07 -1.39
C SER A 101 8.42 -8.68 -2.74
N GLU A 102 9.63 -8.44 -3.23
CA GLU A 102 10.14 -9.03 -4.47
C GLU A 102 10.27 -10.55 -4.43
N GLU A 103 10.31 -11.16 -3.25
CA GLU A 103 10.35 -12.62 -3.08
C GLU A 103 8.94 -13.21 -2.89
N MET A 104 8.07 -12.51 -2.17
CA MET A 104 6.78 -13.02 -1.72
C MET A 104 5.61 -12.67 -2.64
N LEU A 105 5.69 -11.57 -3.39
CA LEU A 105 4.59 -11.03 -4.18
C LEU A 105 4.06 -12.01 -5.22
N SER A 106 4.94 -12.71 -5.91
CA SER A 106 4.58 -13.71 -6.92
C SER A 106 3.71 -14.84 -6.32
N ASN A 107 4.10 -15.33 -5.14
CA ASN A 107 3.35 -16.37 -4.43
C ASN A 107 2.02 -15.83 -3.89
N ALA A 108 2.01 -14.59 -3.36
CA ALA A 108 0.78 -13.93 -2.92
C ALA A 108 -0.25 -13.81 -4.05
N ILE A 109 0.18 -13.43 -5.26
CA ILE A 109 -0.69 -13.35 -6.43
C ILE A 109 -1.15 -14.75 -6.87
N LYS A 110 -0.24 -15.69 -7.07
CA LYS A 110 -0.54 -17.07 -7.53
C LYS A 110 -1.55 -17.77 -6.65
N SER A 111 -1.41 -17.66 -5.34
CA SER A 111 -2.31 -18.32 -4.39
C SER A 111 -3.73 -17.73 -4.38
N ASN A 112 -3.96 -16.65 -5.11
CA ASN A 112 -5.22 -15.91 -5.12
C ASN A 112 -5.76 -15.62 -6.54
N ILE A 113 -5.32 -16.37 -7.56
CA ILE A 113 -5.79 -16.21 -8.94
C ILE A 113 -7.25 -16.62 -9.16
N ASN A 114 -7.89 -17.20 -8.17
CA ASN A 114 -9.33 -17.51 -8.17
C ASN A 114 -10.22 -16.28 -7.94
N PHE A 115 -9.66 -15.15 -7.55
CA PHE A 115 -10.39 -13.90 -7.51
C PHE A 115 -10.51 -13.30 -8.92
N GLU A 116 -11.68 -12.79 -9.28
CA GLU A 116 -11.86 -12.09 -10.57
C GLU A 116 -11.12 -10.74 -10.61
N ASN A 117 -11.08 -10.05 -9.48
CA ASN A 117 -10.57 -8.69 -9.39
C ASN A 117 -9.44 -8.61 -8.35
N ILE A 118 -8.37 -7.92 -8.71
CA ILE A 118 -7.24 -7.67 -7.82
C ILE A 118 -6.96 -6.17 -7.70
N CYS A 119 -6.71 -5.74 -6.48
CA CYS A 119 -6.13 -4.44 -6.18
C CYS A 119 -4.77 -4.64 -5.52
N ILE A 120 -3.78 -3.89 -5.93
CA ILE A 120 -2.42 -3.98 -5.40
C ILE A 120 -2.02 -2.61 -4.87
N TYR A 121 -1.50 -2.56 -3.65
CA TYR A 121 -0.96 -1.36 -3.03
C TYR A 121 0.53 -1.54 -2.77
N LEU A 122 1.35 -0.79 -3.51
CA LEU A 122 2.80 -0.85 -3.47
C LEU A 122 3.33 0.27 -2.58
N ASP A 123 3.71 -0.06 -1.35
CA ASP A 123 4.21 0.87 -0.33
C ASP A 123 5.51 0.34 0.34
N ALA A 124 6.14 -0.67 -0.27
CA ALA A 124 7.43 -1.18 0.20
C ALA A 124 8.55 -0.22 -0.17
N HIS A 125 9.14 0.41 0.82
CA HIS A 125 10.29 1.28 0.66
C HIS A 125 11.18 1.26 1.91
N LEU A 126 12.40 1.74 1.77
CA LEU A 126 13.30 1.88 2.89
C LEU A 126 12.72 2.89 3.89
N CYS A 127 12.35 2.42 5.06
CA CYS A 127 11.88 3.25 6.16
C CYS A 127 12.90 3.21 7.31
N HIS A 128 13.23 4.37 7.86
CA HIS A 128 14.00 4.47 9.09
C HIS A 128 13.00 4.55 10.25
N ASP A 129 12.75 3.43 10.90
CA ASP A 129 11.93 3.41 12.11
C ASP A 129 12.82 3.62 13.34
N HIS A 130 12.58 4.71 14.06
CA HIS A 130 13.27 5.04 15.30
C HIS A 130 13.03 4.02 16.44
N LEU A 131 11.92 3.30 16.40
CA LEU A 131 11.56 2.27 17.38
C LEU A 131 12.26 0.94 17.12
N ALA A 132 12.57 0.63 15.87
CA ALA A 132 13.21 -0.63 15.50
C ALA A 132 14.76 -0.55 15.46
N ASN A 133 15.36 0.64 15.50
CA ASN A 133 16.80 0.88 15.32
C ASN A 133 17.41 0.19 14.09
N LYS A 134 16.58 -0.15 13.10
CA LYS A 134 16.96 -0.85 11.88
C LYS A 134 16.24 -0.24 10.67
N LYS A 135 16.91 -0.27 9.54
CA LYS A 135 16.28 -0.03 8.24
C LYS A 135 15.26 -1.13 8.01
N THR A 136 13.99 -0.78 7.80
CA THR A 136 12.89 -1.75 7.71
C THR A 136 12.85 -2.49 6.38
N PHE A 137 13.53 -2.01 5.34
CA PHE A 137 13.59 -2.68 4.05
C PHE A 137 14.74 -2.15 3.17
N GLY A 138 15.19 -3.02 2.28
CA GLY A 138 16.18 -2.71 1.24
C GLY A 138 17.60 -3.04 1.67
N ASP A 139 18.40 -3.45 0.69
CA ASP A 139 19.82 -3.29 0.81
C ASP A 139 20.17 -1.79 0.69
N GLU A 140 21.36 -1.41 1.11
CA GLU A 140 21.78 0.00 1.12
C GLU A 140 21.74 0.66 -0.27
N ASN A 141 21.55 -0.14 -1.33
CA ASN A 141 21.59 0.27 -2.72
C ASN A 141 20.20 0.40 -3.38
N ASN A 142 19.14 -0.21 -2.81
CA ASN A 142 17.80 -0.23 -3.41
C ASN A 142 16.77 0.37 -2.45
N GLY A 143 16.50 1.66 -2.55
CA GLY A 143 15.54 2.36 -1.68
C GLY A 143 14.09 1.91 -1.83
N THR A 144 13.75 1.20 -2.93
CA THR A 144 12.42 0.66 -3.20
C THR A 144 12.50 -0.53 -4.16
N PRO A 145 11.69 -1.59 -3.96
CA PRO A 145 11.61 -2.75 -4.84
C PRO A 145 10.71 -2.53 -6.07
N ILE A 146 10.14 -1.35 -6.26
CA ILE A 146 9.05 -1.07 -7.19
C ILE A 146 9.26 -1.63 -8.61
N LYS A 147 10.48 -1.55 -9.17
CA LYS A 147 10.76 -2.11 -10.50
C LYS A 147 10.64 -3.63 -10.53
N LEU A 148 11.11 -4.29 -9.49
CA LEU A 148 11.01 -5.75 -9.36
C LEU A 148 9.55 -6.16 -9.15
N GLU A 149 8.83 -5.46 -8.28
CA GLU A 149 7.41 -5.69 -8.04
C GLU A 149 6.58 -5.55 -9.32
N LEU A 150 6.76 -4.48 -10.08
CA LEU A 150 6.06 -4.26 -11.35
C LEU A 150 6.40 -5.33 -12.39
N ASN A 151 7.67 -5.77 -12.47
CA ASN A 151 8.09 -6.87 -13.34
C ASN A 151 7.47 -8.22 -12.95
N LEU A 152 7.22 -8.44 -11.66
CA LEU A 152 6.50 -9.63 -11.19
C LEU A 152 5.01 -9.55 -11.52
N ILE A 153 4.38 -8.41 -11.24
CA ILE A 153 2.94 -8.19 -11.43
C ILE A 153 2.54 -8.37 -12.90
N GLN A 154 3.32 -7.85 -13.86
CA GLN A 154 2.99 -7.94 -15.29
C GLN A 154 2.73 -9.37 -15.77
N ASN A 155 3.36 -10.37 -15.14
CA ASN A 155 3.19 -11.78 -15.53
C ASN A 155 1.80 -12.35 -15.15
N TYR A 156 1.04 -11.64 -14.32
CA TYR A 156 -0.24 -12.11 -13.79
C TYR A 156 -1.43 -11.23 -14.18
N LEU A 157 -1.24 -10.12 -14.87
CA LEU A 157 -2.32 -9.17 -15.21
C LEU A 157 -3.48 -9.86 -15.94
N ASN A 158 -3.17 -10.75 -16.85
CA ASN A 158 -4.16 -11.48 -17.65
C ASN A 158 -4.95 -12.57 -16.87
N ASN A 159 -4.56 -12.84 -15.62
CA ASN A 159 -5.31 -13.77 -14.76
C ASN A 159 -6.55 -13.13 -14.13
N PHE A 160 -6.68 -11.81 -14.19
CA PHE A 160 -7.73 -11.05 -13.53
C PHE A 160 -8.57 -10.29 -14.54
N LYS A 161 -9.87 -10.19 -14.25
CA LYS A 161 -10.82 -9.40 -15.05
C LYS A 161 -10.60 -7.90 -14.91
N LYS A 162 -10.28 -7.45 -13.69
CA LYS A 162 -9.93 -6.06 -13.41
C LYS A 162 -8.72 -6.02 -12.46
N VAL A 163 -7.83 -5.09 -12.75
CA VAL A 163 -6.62 -4.85 -11.97
C VAL A 163 -6.53 -3.37 -11.64
N ASN A 164 -6.37 -3.03 -10.36
CA ASN A 164 -5.99 -1.69 -9.92
C ASN A 164 -4.67 -1.76 -9.18
N ILE A 165 -3.74 -0.89 -9.53
CA ILE A 165 -2.44 -0.77 -8.88
C ILE A 165 -2.28 0.64 -8.35
N LEU A 166 -2.11 0.77 -7.05
CA LEU A 166 -1.79 2.02 -6.38
C LEU A 166 -0.34 1.99 -5.93
N ILE A 167 0.40 3.03 -6.24
CA ILE A 167 1.81 3.18 -5.88
C ILE A 167 1.93 4.38 -4.94
N ASP A 168 2.45 4.17 -3.73
CA ASP A 168 2.73 5.26 -2.80
C ASP A 168 4.04 5.96 -3.16
N ASP A 169 4.29 7.08 -2.52
CA ASP A 169 5.53 7.84 -2.61
C ASP A 169 5.97 8.25 -4.02
N ILE A 170 5.04 8.37 -4.96
CA ILE A 170 5.30 8.78 -6.35
C ILE A 170 6.07 10.11 -6.45
N ARG A 171 6.07 10.93 -5.38
CA ARG A 171 6.88 12.15 -5.28
C ARG A 171 8.39 11.89 -5.31
N LEU A 172 8.82 10.68 -4.91
CA LEU A 172 10.22 10.25 -4.90
C LEU A 172 10.68 9.77 -6.29
N PHE A 173 9.73 9.51 -7.21
CA PHE A 173 10.03 9.09 -8.58
C PHE A 173 10.51 10.28 -9.42
N ASN A 174 11.73 10.70 -9.11
CA ASN A 174 12.42 11.78 -9.79
C ASN A 174 13.93 11.48 -9.80
N ASN A 175 14.66 12.17 -10.66
CA ASN A 175 16.09 11.93 -10.84
C ASN A 175 16.99 12.32 -9.64
N LYS A 176 16.38 12.80 -8.53
CA LYS A 176 17.13 13.16 -7.31
C LYS A 176 17.40 11.95 -6.41
N PHE A 177 16.60 10.89 -6.56
CA PHE A 177 16.73 9.67 -5.76
C PHE A 177 17.17 8.53 -6.67
N GLN A 178 18.45 8.16 -6.59
CA GLN A 178 19.12 7.20 -7.50
C GLN A 178 18.41 5.85 -7.61
N ASN A 179 17.73 5.43 -6.53
CA ASN A 179 17.14 4.10 -6.41
C ASN A 179 15.64 4.05 -6.75
N TYR A 180 15.04 5.22 -7.05
CA TYR A 180 13.66 5.30 -7.50
C TYR A 180 13.60 5.46 -9.02
N PRO A 181 12.68 4.77 -9.71
CA PRO A 181 12.46 5.06 -11.13
C PRO A 181 11.95 6.49 -11.29
N ASN A 182 12.11 7.07 -12.47
CA ASN A 182 11.40 8.29 -12.81
C ASN A 182 9.92 7.99 -13.12
N LYS A 183 9.08 9.03 -13.14
CA LYS A 183 7.65 8.86 -13.42
C LYS A 183 7.37 8.29 -14.81
N ASN A 184 8.21 8.60 -15.79
CA ASN A 184 8.06 8.10 -17.17
C ASN A 184 8.16 6.57 -17.21
N TYR A 185 9.02 5.96 -16.39
CA TYR A 185 9.11 4.51 -16.29
C TYR A 185 7.74 3.89 -15.92
N ILE A 186 7.02 4.48 -14.97
CA ILE A 186 5.70 3.97 -14.56
C ILE A 186 4.69 4.15 -15.70
N ILE A 187 4.71 5.30 -16.38
CA ILE A 187 3.82 5.59 -17.51
C ILE A 187 4.10 4.60 -18.67
N GLU A 188 5.36 4.39 -19.02
CA GLU A 188 5.77 3.45 -20.07
C GLU A 188 5.39 2.01 -19.73
N TRP A 189 5.60 1.61 -18.44
CA TRP A 189 5.20 0.30 -17.96
C TRP A 189 3.68 0.12 -18.03
N SER A 190 2.90 1.12 -17.59
CA SER A 190 1.45 1.11 -17.64
C SER A 190 0.94 0.96 -19.08
N ASN A 191 1.45 1.79 -20.00
CA ASN A 191 1.08 1.75 -21.42
C ASN A 191 1.42 0.39 -22.06
N LYS A 192 2.61 -0.16 -21.78
CA LYS A 192 3.03 -1.48 -22.28
C LYS A 192 2.09 -2.60 -21.85
N ASN A 193 1.48 -2.46 -20.67
CA ASN A 193 0.60 -3.46 -20.07
C ASN A 193 -0.89 -3.13 -20.25
N ASN A 194 -1.25 -2.15 -21.08
CA ASN A 194 -2.63 -1.71 -21.35
C ASN A 194 -3.40 -1.31 -20.07
N LEU A 195 -2.70 -0.72 -19.11
CA LEU A 195 -3.30 -0.15 -17.91
C LEU A 195 -3.48 1.37 -18.12
N SER A 196 -4.64 1.90 -17.72
CA SER A 196 -5.00 3.33 -17.88
C SER A 196 -5.13 4.00 -16.51
#